data_098d980ec8426f9174c74cbdb2e2b783
#
_entry.id   098d980ec8426f9174c74cbdb2e2b783
#
_cell.length_a   1.000
_cell.length_b   1.000
_cell.length_c   1.000
_cell.angle_alpha   90.00
_cell.angle_beta   90.00
_cell.angle_gamma   90.00
#
_symmetry.space_group_name_H-M   'P 1'
#
loop_
_entity.id
_entity.type
_entity.pdbx_description
1 polymer ?
#
loop_
_entity_poly.entity_id
_entity_poly.type
_entity_poly.pdbx_seq_one_letter_code
_entity_poly.pdbx_strand_id
1 'polypeptide(L)'
;MTAAPFGVAEILSAVADAGSVLDAGCGSGRLTVLLAQAGAAVTGIDTNAKQLAEARRRAEEAGIELALLEGDFNAPLPFADGSFDAATSRLALMAADDPVATLGELRRVLEPDGRIATVLWASPAENPWFGVPREAIATVLGAERAAFARAFGRLGDPDAAAAAHRDAGLTDVVATRLHERRTAPDAATYWRELAAENGHFRRVAASLDETEAAALAAEVAARLEPYREGDHLSLPRTLVLVTARR
;
A
#
# COMPACT_ATOMS: atom_id res chain seq x y z
N MET A 1 20.20 -8.39 -1.55
CA MET A 1 18.86 -8.36 -0.91
C MET A 1 18.31 -6.96 -1.10
N THR A 2 17.22 -6.78 -1.81
CA THR A 2 16.51 -5.50 -1.88
C THR A 2 15.92 -5.21 -0.49
N ALA A 3 16.06 -3.96 -0.01
CA ALA A 3 15.48 -3.54 1.27
C ALA A 3 13.97 -3.85 1.30
N ALA A 4 13.47 -4.22 2.48
CA ALA A 4 12.04 -4.45 2.69
C ALA A 4 11.27 -3.16 2.33
N PRO A 5 10.10 -3.26 1.69
CA PRO A 5 9.30 -2.08 1.38
C PRO A 5 8.90 -1.33 2.66
N PHE A 6 8.77 -0.01 2.54
CA PHE A 6 8.36 0.86 3.65
C PHE A 6 7.05 0.38 4.33
N GLY A 7 7.05 0.33 5.65
CA GLY A 7 5.95 -0.14 6.49
C GLY A 7 5.87 -1.66 6.66
N VAL A 8 6.76 -2.44 6.06
CA VAL A 8 6.73 -3.91 6.18
C VAL A 8 7.32 -4.38 7.50
N ALA A 9 8.41 -3.78 7.96
CA ALA A 9 9.04 -4.16 9.23
C ALA A 9 8.07 -4.00 10.42
N GLU A 10 7.29 -2.94 10.39
CA GLU A 10 6.29 -2.64 11.42
C GLU A 10 5.12 -3.63 11.37
N ILE A 11 4.66 -4.04 10.18
CA ILE A 11 3.64 -5.10 10.05
C ILE A 11 4.20 -6.41 10.61
N LEU A 12 5.40 -6.82 10.20
CA LEU A 12 6.03 -8.06 10.70
C LEU A 12 6.15 -8.05 12.22
N SER A 13 6.53 -6.91 12.81
CA SER A 13 6.59 -6.76 14.27
C SER A 13 5.22 -6.86 14.93
N ALA A 14 4.18 -6.25 14.34
CA ALA A 14 2.83 -6.24 14.89
C ALA A 14 2.17 -7.63 14.90
N VAL A 15 2.52 -8.49 13.94
CA VAL A 15 1.99 -9.86 13.83
C VAL A 15 3.06 -10.92 14.14
N ALA A 16 4.14 -10.55 14.81
CA ALA A 16 5.17 -11.48 15.22
C ALA A 16 4.56 -12.65 16.03
N ASP A 17 5.10 -13.85 15.85
CA ASP A 17 4.65 -15.10 16.49
C ASP A 17 3.22 -15.56 16.07
N ALA A 18 2.59 -14.94 15.06
CA ALA A 18 1.38 -15.48 14.47
C ALA A 18 1.70 -16.75 13.68
N GLY A 19 1.04 -17.87 14.01
CA GLY A 19 1.21 -19.13 13.29
C GLY A 19 0.53 -19.13 11.93
N SER A 20 -0.63 -18.44 11.82
CA SER A 20 -1.45 -18.32 10.61
C SER A 20 -1.80 -16.86 10.33
N VAL A 21 -1.58 -16.40 9.09
CA VAL A 21 -1.79 -15.00 8.70
C VAL A 21 -2.57 -14.91 7.39
N LEU A 22 -3.63 -14.09 7.39
CA LEU A 22 -4.32 -13.65 6.17
C LEU A 22 -3.71 -12.32 5.69
N ASP A 23 -3.20 -12.28 4.46
CA ASP A 23 -2.74 -11.05 3.80
C ASP A 23 -3.80 -10.58 2.79
N ALA A 24 -4.63 -9.61 3.19
CA ALA A 24 -5.76 -9.11 2.41
C ALA A 24 -5.32 -8.01 1.43
N GLY A 25 -5.50 -8.27 0.13
CA GLY A 25 -4.94 -7.46 -0.95
C GLY A 25 -3.44 -7.69 -1.08
N CYS A 26 -3.02 -8.96 -1.13
CA CYS A 26 -1.61 -9.36 -1.09
C CYS A 26 -0.81 -8.91 -2.33
N GLY A 27 -1.48 -8.56 -3.41
CA GLY A 27 -0.86 -8.11 -4.66
C GLY A 27 0.19 -9.08 -5.17
N SER A 28 1.37 -8.58 -5.49
CA SER A 28 2.50 -9.39 -5.98
C SER A 28 3.25 -10.17 -4.88
N GLY A 29 2.69 -10.31 -3.69
CA GLY A 29 3.21 -11.17 -2.62
C GLY A 29 4.45 -10.65 -1.89
N ARG A 30 4.78 -9.34 -1.98
CA ARG A 30 5.98 -8.80 -1.32
C ARG A 30 5.93 -8.92 0.20
N LEU A 31 4.79 -8.62 0.82
CA LEU A 31 4.57 -8.79 2.25
C LEU A 31 4.36 -10.28 2.56
N THR A 32 3.52 -10.96 1.79
CA THR A 32 3.15 -12.37 1.95
C THR A 32 4.37 -13.29 2.09
N VAL A 33 5.35 -13.12 1.18
CA VAL A 33 6.62 -13.89 1.23
C VAL A 33 7.42 -13.59 2.49
N LEU A 34 7.50 -12.33 2.92
CA LEU A 34 8.25 -11.94 4.12
C LEU A 34 7.58 -12.46 5.40
N LEU A 35 6.25 -12.49 5.47
CA LEU A 35 5.50 -13.12 6.55
C LEU A 35 5.79 -14.62 6.63
N ALA A 36 5.79 -15.31 5.48
CA ALA A 36 6.11 -16.73 5.43
C ALA A 36 7.60 -17.02 5.77
N GLN A 37 8.53 -16.16 5.36
CA GLN A 37 9.93 -16.22 5.79
C GLN A 37 10.11 -16.03 7.28
N ALA A 38 9.22 -15.27 7.92
CA ALA A 38 9.18 -15.11 9.37
C ALA A 38 8.57 -16.32 10.11
N GLY A 39 8.10 -17.35 9.38
CA GLY A 39 7.61 -18.61 9.94
C GLY A 39 6.09 -18.79 9.98
N ALA A 40 5.31 -17.81 9.50
CA ALA A 40 3.85 -17.93 9.45
C ALA A 40 3.36 -18.80 8.28
N ALA A 41 2.27 -19.54 8.48
CA ALA A 41 1.47 -20.10 7.40
C ALA A 41 0.61 -18.97 6.81
N VAL A 42 0.91 -18.52 5.58
CA VAL A 42 0.29 -17.33 5.01
C VAL A 42 -0.70 -17.69 3.91
N THR A 43 -1.90 -17.12 4.02
CA THR A 43 -2.90 -17.09 2.94
C THR A 43 -2.99 -15.68 2.38
N GLY A 44 -2.71 -15.49 1.10
CA GLY A 44 -2.88 -14.22 0.39
C GLY A 44 -4.16 -14.21 -0.44
N ILE A 45 -4.93 -13.12 -0.39
CA ILE A 45 -6.11 -12.91 -1.25
C ILE A 45 -5.97 -11.61 -2.05
N ASP A 46 -6.26 -11.65 -3.34
CA ASP A 46 -6.25 -10.48 -4.23
C ASP A 46 -7.18 -10.71 -5.42
N THR A 47 -7.80 -9.66 -5.95
CA THR A 47 -8.67 -9.74 -7.14
C THR A 47 -7.90 -9.85 -8.45
N ASN A 48 -6.60 -9.57 -8.45
CA ASN A 48 -5.81 -9.45 -9.65
C ASN A 48 -4.99 -10.73 -9.92
N ALA A 49 -5.49 -11.57 -10.81
CA ALA A 49 -4.84 -12.84 -11.20
C ALA A 49 -3.38 -12.65 -11.67
N LYS A 50 -3.03 -11.52 -12.32
CA LYS A 50 -1.64 -11.23 -12.74
C LYS A 50 -0.73 -10.95 -11.54
N GLN A 51 -1.26 -10.27 -10.54
CA GLN A 51 -0.53 -10.03 -9.29
C GLN A 51 -0.32 -11.35 -8.53
N LEU A 52 -1.33 -12.20 -8.46
CA LEU A 52 -1.23 -13.51 -7.84
C LEU A 52 -0.22 -14.43 -8.57
N ALA A 53 -0.17 -14.38 -9.91
CA ALA A 53 0.86 -15.07 -10.67
C ALA A 53 2.27 -14.62 -10.31
N GLU A 54 2.47 -13.32 -10.16
CA GLU A 54 3.75 -12.74 -9.70
C GLU A 54 4.06 -13.13 -8.25
N ALA A 55 3.04 -13.21 -7.39
CA ALA A 55 3.21 -13.68 -6.01
C ALA A 55 3.66 -15.15 -5.96
N ARG A 56 3.07 -16.01 -6.79
CA ARG A 56 3.50 -17.42 -6.92
C ARG A 56 4.95 -17.53 -7.37
N ARG A 57 5.32 -16.83 -8.45
CA ARG A 57 6.71 -16.80 -8.94
C ARG A 57 7.69 -16.36 -7.84
N ARG A 58 7.34 -15.32 -7.09
CA ARG A 58 8.17 -14.81 -5.99
C ARG A 58 8.32 -15.80 -4.84
N ALA A 59 7.26 -16.52 -4.52
CA ALA A 59 7.28 -17.59 -3.53
C ALA A 59 8.17 -18.77 -3.98
N GLU A 60 8.03 -19.20 -5.24
CA GLU A 60 8.87 -20.22 -5.84
C GLU A 60 10.36 -19.85 -5.81
N GLU A 61 10.70 -18.61 -6.20
CA GLU A 61 12.08 -18.10 -6.15
C GLU A 61 12.64 -18.05 -4.72
N ALA A 62 11.78 -17.87 -3.73
CA ALA A 62 12.15 -17.87 -2.32
C ALA A 62 12.13 -19.28 -1.69
N GLY A 63 11.70 -20.31 -2.41
CA GLY A 63 11.53 -21.66 -1.88
C GLY A 63 10.42 -21.78 -0.82
N ILE A 64 9.34 -20.99 -0.97
CA ILE A 64 8.25 -20.88 0.00
C ILE A 64 6.94 -21.34 -0.62
N GLU A 65 6.15 -22.09 0.15
CA GLU A 65 4.77 -22.39 -0.20
C GLU A 65 3.83 -21.29 0.35
N LEU A 66 2.94 -20.80 -0.51
CA LEU A 66 1.88 -19.85 -0.16
C LEU A 66 0.52 -20.36 -0.61
N ALA A 67 -0.48 -20.21 0.24
CA ALA A 67 -1.88 -20.30 -0.17
C ALA A 67 -2.28 -18.98 -0.83
N LEU A 68 -2.60 -18.98 -2.13
CA LEU A 68 -2.98 -17.78 -2.87
C LEU A 68 -4.36 -17.96 -3.50
N LEU A 69 -5.29 -17.08 -3.12
CA LEU A 69 -6.67 -17.13 -3.54
C LEU A 69 -7.03 -15.89 -4.37
N GLU A 70 -7.67 -16.09 -5.52
CA GLU A 70 -8.31 -15.00 -6.25
C GLU A 70 -9.66 -14.70 -5.60
N GLY A 71 -9.82 -13.48 -5.08
CA GLY A 71 -11.04 -13.08 -4.38
C GLY A 71 -11.02 -11.60 -4.00
N ASP A 72 -12.21 -11.07 -3.73
CA ASP A 72 -12.42 -9.68 -3.35
C ASP A 72 -12.64 -9.57 -1.84
N PHE A 73 -11.80 -8.81 -1.16
CA PHE A 73 -11.95 -8.53 0.27
C PHE A 73 -13.10 -7.54 0.58
N ASN A 74 -13.74 -6.95 -0.45
CA ASN A 74 -14.99 -6.21 -0.28
C ASN A 74 -16.22 -7.15 -0.18
N ALA A 75 -16.07 -8.41 -0.54
CA ALA A 75 -17.07 -9.44 -0.38
C ALA A 75 -16.84 -10.25 0.90
N PRO A 76 -17.84 -11.04 1.36
CA PRO A 76 -17.62 -11.98 2.45
C PRO A 76 -16.45 -12.91 2.14
N LEU A 77 -15.48 -12.99 3.06
CA LEU A 77 -14.29 -13.82 2.89
C LEU A 77 -14.64 -15.30 2.99
N PRO A 78 -14.09 -16.17 2.10
CA PRO A 78 -14.43 -17.59 2.04
C PRO A 78 -13.70 -18.41 3.12
N PHE A 79 -13.61 -17.87 4.32
CA PHE A 79 -12.98 -18.49 5.47
C PHE A 79 -13.97 -18.56 6.64
N ALA A 80 -13.86 -19.60 7.47
CA ALA A 80 -14.64 -19.72 8.68
C ALA A 80 -14.26 -18.63 9.71
N ASP A 81 -15.14 -18.39 10.68
CA ASP A 81 -14.84 -17.53 11.82
C ASP A 81 -13.64 -18.10 12.59
N GLY A 82 -12.70 -17.24 12.97
CA GLY A 82 -11.56 -17.65 13.77
C GLY A 82 -10.58 -18.58 13.04
N SER A 83 -10.30 -18.35 11.77
CA SER A 83 -9.38 -19.17 10.95
C SER A 83 -7.93 -18.72 11.00
N PHE A 84 -7.65 -17.51 11.52
CA PHE A 84 -6.31 -16.91 11.48
C PHE A 84 -5.92 -16.26 12.80
N ASP A 85 -4.65 -16.40 13.19
CA ASP A 85 -4.09 -15.70 14.36
C ASP A 85 -3.89 -14.21 14.08
N ALA A 86 -3.63 -13.86 12.81
CA ALA A 86 -3.48 -12.47 12.40
C ALA A 86 -4.00 -12.19 10.98
N ALA A 87 -4.34 -10.93 10.73
CA ALA A 87 -4.65 -10.42 9.41
C ALA A 87 -3.79 -9.18 9.10
N THR A 88 -3.37 -9.04 7.85
CA THR A 88 -2.62 -7.88 7.37
C THR A 88 -3.27 -7.30 6.12
N SER A 89 -3.13 -5.99 5.92
CA SER A 89 -3.45 -5.34 4.66
C SER A 89 -2.49 -4.17 4.43
N ARG A 90 -1.63 -4.30 3.41
CA ARG A 90 -0.68 -3.25 3.10
C ARG A 90 -1.09 -2.53 1.82
N LEU A 91 -1.52 -1.26 1.94
CA LEU A 91 -1.91 -0.37 0.85
C LEU A 91 -3.11 -0.88 0.01
N ALA A 92 -3.88 -1.83 0.52
CA ALA A 92 -5.05 -2.36 -0.14
C ALA A 92 -6.37 -1.87 0.49
N LEU A 93 -6.49 -1.84 1.82
CA LEU A 93 -7.71 -1.42 2.54
C LEU A 93 -8.19 -0.01 2.13
N MET A 94 -7.30 0.86 1.70
CA MET A 94 -7.65 2.20 1.20
C MET A 94 -8.51 2.16 -0.08
N ALA A 95 -8.50 1.04 -0.80
CA ALA A 95 -9.32 0.81 -2.00
C ALA A 95 -10.68 0.16 -1.67
N ALA A 96 -10.94 -0.18 -0.41
CA ALA A 96 -12.20 -0.77 0.01
C ALA A 96 -13.38 0.17 -0.25
N ASP A 97 -14.49 -0.36 -0.76
CA ASP A 97 -15.72 0.39 -0.97
C ASP A 97 -16.32 0.82 0.37
N ASP A 98 -16.37 -0.11 1.32
CA ASP A 98 -16.72 0.11 2.72
C ASP A 98 -15.61 -0.44 3.63
N PRO A 99 -14.67 0.40 4.10
CA PRO A 99 -13.59 -0.05 4.95
C PRO A 99 -14.05 -0.65 6.28
N VAL A 100 -15.17 -0.18 6.84
CA VAL A 100 -15.69 -0.70 8.11
C VAL A 100 -16.23 -2.11 7.91
N ALA A 101 -17.00 -2.36 6.85
CA ALA A 101 -17.47 -3.70 6.52
C ALA A 101 -16.30 -4.66 6.22
N THR A 102 -15.30 -4.21 5.44
CA THR A 102 -14.10 -5.00 5.15
C THR A 102 -13.33 -5.36 6.42
N LEU A 103 -13.13 -4.40 7.33
CA LEU A 103 -12.48 -4.64 8.62
C LEU A 103 -13.30 -5.57 9.50
N GLY A 104 -14.64 -5.50 9.44
CA GLY A 104 -15.55 -6.42 10.10
C GLY A 104 -15.37 -7.87 9.64
N GLU A 105 -15.19 -8.08 8.33
CA GLU A 105 -14.87 -9.41 7.77
C GLU A 105 -13.47 -9.89 8.18
N LEU A 106 -12.46 -9.02 8.15
CA LEU A 106 -11.14 -9.36 8.66
C LEU A 106 -11.19 -9.73 10.14
N ARG A 107 -11.97 -8.97 10.95
CA ARG A 107 -12.21 -9.30 12.36
C ARG A 107 -12.90 -10.65 12.53
N ARG A 108 -13.90 -10.98 11.71
CA ARG A 108 -14.64 -12.25 11.80
C ARG A 108 -13.72 -13.46 11.64
N VAL A 109 -12.80 -13.39 10.67
CA VAL A 109 -11.89 -14.50 10.36
C VAL A 109 -10.72 -14.62 11.33
N LEU A 110 -10.48 -13.65 12.22
CA LEU A 110 -9.47 -13.74 13.26
C LEU A 110 -9.95 -14.65 14.41
N GLU A 111 -9.04 -15.35 15.05
CA GLU A 111 -9.28 -16.04 16.34
C GLU A 111 -9.56 -15.03 17.46
N PRO A 112 -10.15 -15.47 18.59
CA PRO A 112 -10.17 -14.65 19.80
C PRO A 112 -8.76 -14.15 20.15
N ASP A 113 -8.61 -12.87 20.47
CA ASP A 113 -7.31 -12.20 20.67
C ASP A 113 -6.41 -12.09 19.41
N GLY A 114 -6.92 -12.49 18.26
CA GLY A 114 -6.24 -12.35 16.98
C GLY A 114 -5.87 -10.89 16.67
N ARG A 115 -4.80 -10.67 15.94
CA ARG A 115 -4.21 -9.34 15.69
C ARG A 115 -4.45 -8.90 14.27
N ILE A 116 -4.60 -7.59 14.06
CA ILE A 116 -4.64 -7.00 12.73
C ILE A 116 -3.59 -5.89 12.62
N ALA A 117 -2.92 -5.82 11.48
CA ALA A 117 -2.03 -4.72 11.12
C ALA A 117 -2.33 -4.24 9.70
N THR A 118 -2.74 -2.98 9.58
CA THR A 118 -3.02 -2.35 8.29
C THR A 118 -2.08 -1.18 8.06
N VAL A 119 -1.61 -1.02 6.83
CA VAL A 119 -0.79 0.11 6.40
C VAL A 119 -1.45 0.82 5.23
N LEU A 120 -1.59 2.12 5.37
CA LEU A 120 -2.29 3.02 4.46
C LEU A 120 -1.37 4.19 4.08
N TRP A 121 -1.54 4.78 2.90
CA TRP A 121 -0.93 6.08 2.63
C TRP A 121 -1.62 7.16 3.45
N ALA A 122 -0.82 8.00 4.10
CA ALA A 122 -1.31 9.25 4.69
C ALA A 122 -1.80 10.22 3.60
N SER A 123 -2.27 11.39 3.99
CA SER A 123 -2.83 12.38 3.07
C SER A 123 -1.87 12.74 1.93
N PRO A 124 -2.38 13.20 0.77
CA PRO A 124 -1.51 13.69 -0.32
C PRO A 124 -0.58 14.82 0.10
N ALA A 125 -0.98 15.66 1.05
CA ALA A 125 -0.14 16.75 1.59
C ALA A 125 1.09 16.21 2.34
N GLU A 126 0.97 15.04 2.98
CA GLU A 126 2.07 14.36 3.66
C GLU A 126 2.89 13.47 2.72
N ASN A 127 2.46 13.34 1.47
CA ASN A 127 3.05 12.49 0.44
C ASN A 127 3.36 13.26 -0.85
N PRO A 128 4.18 14.33 -0.79
CA PRO A 128 4.54 15.12 -1.97
C PRO A 128 5.24 14.30 -3.04
N TRP A 129 5.89 13.19 -2.68
CA TRP A 129 6.48 12.26 -3.64
C TRP A 129 5.47 11.74 -4.68
N PHE A 130 4.19 11.74 -4.33
CA PHE A 130 3.07 11.33 -5.16
C PHE A 130 2.19 12.52 -5.56
N GLY A 131 1.98 13.46 -4.63
CA GLY A 131 1.14 14.64 -4.82
C GLY A 131 1.67 15.55 -5.91
N VAL A 132 2.97 15.85 -5.88
CA VAL A 132 3.63 16.76 -6.84
C VAL A 132 3.48 16.30 -8.30
N PRO A 133 3.81 15.06 -8.67
CA PRO A 133 3.60 14.59 -10.03
C PRO A 133 2.12 14.59 -10.46
N ARG A 134 1.21 14.27 -9.54
CA ARG A 134 -0.23 14.31 -9.82
C ARG A 134 -0.71 15.74 -10.13
N GLU A 135 -0.25 16.72 -9.36
CA GLU A 135 -0.58 18.13 -9.60
C GLU A 135 0.03 18.64 -10.90
N ALA A 136 1.27 18.24 -11.22
CA ALA A 136 1.90 18.57 -12.50
C ALA A 136 1.09 18.00 -13.69
N ILE A 137 0.64 16.76 -13.59
CA ILE A 137 -0.25 16.14 -14.58
C ILE A 137 -1.55 16.94 -14.70
N ALA A 138 -2.16 17.33 -13.60
CA ALA A 138 -3.40 18.11 -13.62
C ALA A 138 -3.22 19.46 -14.32
N THR A 139 -2.09 20.13 -14.09
CA THR A 139 -1.74 21.42 -14.69
C THR A 139 -1.52 21.30 -16.19
N VAL A 140 -0.75 20.31 -16.63
CA VAL A 140 -0.30 20.19 -18.03
C VAL A 140 -1.32 19.43 -18.89
N LEU A 141 -1.92 18.37 -18.35
CA LEU A 141 -2.71 17.41 -19.11
C LEU A 141 -4.20 17.39 -18.71
N GLY A 142 -4.58 18.17 -17.70
CA GLY A 142 -5.93 18.25 -17.18
C GLY A 142 -6.23 17.28 -16.03
N ALA A 143 -7.27 17.62 -15.27
CA ALA A 143 -7.64 16.92 -14.04
C ALA A 143 -8.03 15.45 -14.27
N GLU A 144 -8.62 15.12 -15.41
CA GLU A 144 -9.02 13.74 -15.74
C GLU A 144 -7.82 12.80 -15.84
N ARG A 145 -6.73 13.23 -16.48
CA ARG A 145 -5.50 12.42 -16.60
C ARG A 145 -4.75 12.33 -15.28
N ALA A 146 -4.98 13.26 -14.34
CA ALA A 146 -4.43 13.26 -12.99
C ALA A 146 -5.30 12.46 -12.01
N ALA A 147 -6.52 12.07 -12.39
CA ALA A 147 -7.44 11.39 -11.51
C ALA A 147 -6.96 9.97 -11.19
N PHE A 148 -6.70 9.75 -9.91
CA PHE A 148 -6.52 8.40 -9.37
C PHE A 148 -7.87 7.81 -8.99
N ALA A 149 -7.99 6.50 -9.13
CA ALA A 149 -9.07 5.80 -8.47
C ALA A 149 -9.10 6.20 -6.98
N ARG A 150 -10.27 6.25 -6.38
CA ARG A 150 -10.65 6.87 -5.09
C ARG A 150 -9.77 6.58 -3.86
N ALA A 151 -8.70 5.83 -4.01
CA ALA A 151 -7.97 5.17 -2.92
C ALA A 151 -7.09 6.09 -2.06
N PHE A 152 -6.72 7.29 -2.54
CA PHE A 152 -5.76 8.13 -1.81
C PHE A 152 -6.45 9.05 -0.81
N GLY A 153 -6.12 8.91 0.49
CA GLY A 153 -6.47 9.87 1.54
C GLY A 153 -7.74 9.58 2.34
N ARG A 154 -8.57 8.60 1.96
CA ARG A 154 -9.83 8.32 2.68
C ARG A 154 -9.62 7.87 4.13
N LEU A 155 -8.55 7.10 4.39
CA LEU A 155 -8.10 6.67 5.73
C LEU A 155 -6.67 7.16 5.99
N GLY A 156 -6.27 8.27 5.36
CA GLY A 156 -4.92 8.81 5.45
C GLY A 156 -4.65 9.62 6.71
N ASP A 157 -5.68 9.88 7.50
CA ASP A 157 -5.57 10.46 8.84
C ASP A 157 -5.60 9.35 9.89
N PRO A 158 -4.67 9.33 10.87
CA PRO A 158 -4.64 8.30 11.90
C PRO A 158 -5.90 8.18 12.73
N ASP A 159 -6.55 9.30 13.05
CA ASP A 159 -7.77 9.28 13.85
C ASP A 159 -8.94 8.70 13.05
N ALA A 160 -9.06 9.06 11.76
CA ALA A 160 -10.05 8.47 10.87
C ALA A 160 -9.80 6.97 10.62
N ALA A 161 -8.55 6.57 10.44
CA ALA A 161 -8.19 5.17 10.31
C ALA A 161 -8.51 4.38 11.59
N ALA A 162 -8.14 4.91 12.76
CA ALA A 162 -8.44 4.29 14.04
C ALA A 162 -9.96 4.20 14.31
N ALA A 163 -10.73 5.24 13.96
CA ALA A 163 -12.18 5.22 14.08
C ALA A 163 -12.79 4.09 13.24
N ALA A 164 -12.40 3.94 11.97
CA ALA A 164 -12.90 2.86 11.11
C ALA A 164 -12.62 1.46 11.70
N HIS A 165 -11.46 1.26 12.34
CA HIS A 165 -11.12 0.00 13.00
C HIS A 165 -12.01 -0.25 14.24
N ARG A 166 -12.26 0.78 15.07
CA ARG A 166 -13.17 0.68 16.22
C ARG A 166 -14.62 0.44 15.80
N ASP A 167 -15.07 1.13 14.76
CA ASP A 167 -16.43 0.98 14.22
C ASP A 167 -16.67 -0.44 13.65
N ALA A 168 -15.60 -1.11 13.20
CA ALA A 168 -15.62 -2.53 12.83
C ALA A 168 -15.60 -3.48 14.04
N GLY A 169 -15.56 -2.96 15.27
CA GLY A 169 -15.57 -3.74 16.52
C GLY A 169 -14.20 -4.25 16.96
N LEU A 170 -13.12 -3.73 16.39
CA LEU A 170 -11.75 -4.04 16.83
C LEU A 170 -11.40 -3.25 18.11
N THR A 171 -10.57 -3.84 18.94
CA THR A 171 -10.14 -3.31 20.25
C THR A 171 -8.64 -3.00 20.24
N ASP A 172 -8.14 -2.34 21.28
CA ASP A 172 -6.71 -1.97 21.41
C ASP A 172 -6.14 -1.25 20.18
N VAL A 173 -6.97 -0.42 19.56
CA VAL A 173 -6.65 0.26 18.29
C VAL A 173 -5.61 1.34 18.53
N VAL A 174 -4.45 1.19 17.91
CA VAL A 174 -3.36 2.16 17.89
C VAL A 174 -3.06 2.53 16.45
N ALA A 175 -3.09 3.83 16.13
CA ALA A 175 -2.71 4.36 14.83
C ALA A 175 -1.46 5.23 14.97
N THR A 176 -0.46 4.99 14.12
CA THR A 176 0.85 5.66 14.17
C THR A 176 1.26 6.11 12.78
N ARG A 177 1.81 7.32 12.65
CA ARG A 177 2.48 7.76 11.42
C ARG A 177 3.88 7.15 11.34
N LEU A 178 4.18 6.59 10.17
CA LEU A 178 5.52 6.15 9.81
C LEU A 178 6.07 7.13 8.78
N HIS A 179 7.32 7.53 8.95
CA HIS A 179 7.96 8.51 8.08
C HIS A 179 9.21 7.92 7.43
N GLU A 180 9.35 8.18 6.15
CA GLU A 180 10.51 7.83 5.33
C GLU A 180 10.78 8.97 4.35
N ARG A 181 11.95 8.99 3.74
CA ARG A 181 12.26 9.91 2.63
C ARG A 181 12.56 9.14 1.36
N ARG A 182 11.97 9.57 0.25
CA ARG A 182 12.33 9.10 -1.08
C ARG A 182 13.35 10.07 -1.66
N THR A 183 14.50 9.55 -2.06
CA THR A 183 15.55 10.34 -2.71
C THR A 183 15.64 10.02 -4.19
N ALA A 184 16.07 10.98 -4.98
CA ALA A 184 16.42 10.81 -6.39
C ALA A 184 17.49 11.84 -6.76
N PRO A 185 18.43 11.55 -7.67
CA PRO A 185 19.45 12.50 -8.07
C PRO A 185 18.87 13.75 -8.76
N ASP A 186 17.81 13.58 -9.53
CA ASP A 186 17.15 14.66 -10.28
C ASP A 186 15.68 14.35 -10.58
N ALA A 187 14.95 15.34 -11.10
CA ALA A 187 13.53 15.23 -11.42
C ALA A 187 13.25 14.23 -12.56
N ALA A 188 14.13 14.09 -13.52
CA ALA A 188 13.95 13.17 -14.65
C ALA A 188 14.09 11.70 -14.18
N THR A 189 15.09 11.43 -13.35
CA THR A 189 15.25 10.12 -12.70
C THR A 189 14.08 9.81 -11.78
N TYR A 190 13.68 10.77 -10.96
CA TYR A 190 12.52 10.66 -10.09
C TYR A 190 11.25 10.28 -10.88
N TRP A 191 10.92 11.00 -11.96
CA TRP A 191 9.74 10.72 -12.78
C TRP A 191 9.80 9.33 -13.43
N ARG A 192 10.96 8.97 -13.98
CA ARG A 192 11.18 7.66 -14.62
C ARG A 192 10.95 6.50 -13.65
N GLU A 193 11.52 6.59 -12.44
CA GLU A 193 11.37 5.56 -11.40
C GLU A 193 9.93 5.47 -10.92
N LEU A 194 9.29 6.61 -10.67
CA LEU A 194 7.90 6.66 -10.25
C LEU A 194 6.96 6.03 -11.30
N ALA A 195 7.18 6.32 -12.58
CA ALA A 195 6.43 5.72 -13.67
C ALA A 195 6.70 4.22 -13.81
N ALA A 196 7.91 3.76 -13.52
CA ALA A 196 8.22 2.33 -13.50
C ALA A 196 7.52 1.58 -12.37
N GLU A 197 7.39 2.20 -11.20
CA GLU A 197 6.80 1.59 -9.99
C GLU A 197 5.27 1.66 -9.96
N ASN A 198 4.68 2.71 -10.52
CA ASN A 198 3.25 3.00 -10.39
C ASN A 198 2.52 2.89 -11.73
N GLY A 199 1.51 2.02 -11.78
CA GLY A 199 0.76 1.74 -13.01
C GLY A 199 -0.01 2.94 -13.58
N HIS A 200 -0.46 3.89 -12.76
CA HIS A 200 -1.12 5.11 -13.26
C HIS A 200 -0.09 6.02 -13.96
N PHE A 201 1.00 6.37 -13.29
CA PHE A 201 2.05 7.21 -13.88
C PHE A 201 2.67 6.57 -15.12
N ARG A 202 2.79 5.23 -15.13
CA ARG A 202 3.22 4.48 -16.32
C ARG A 202 2.29 4.67 -17.51
N ARG A 203 0.95 4.57 -17.29
CA ARG A 203 -0.02 4.81 -18.35
C ARG A 203 0.01 6.25 -18.85
N VAL A 204 0.11 7.22 -17.94
CA VAL A 204 0.27 8.62 -18.31
C VAL A 204 1.53 8.78 -19.17
N ALA A 205 2.68 8.35 -18.70
CA ALA A 205 3.96 8.47 -19.42
C ALA A 205 3.90 7.83 -20.82
N ALA A 206 3.25 6.68 -20.96
CA ALA A 206 3.10 5.98 -22.23
C ALA A 206 2.12 6.65 -23.22
N SER A 207 1.30 7.60 -22.75
CA SER A 207 0.28 8.29 -23.56
C SER A 207 0.70 9.70 -24.03
N LEU A 208 1.91 10.16 -23.66
CA LEU A 208 2.39 11.50 -23.95
C LEU A 208 2.97 11.59 -25.37
N ASP A 209 2.67 12.68 -26.07
CA ASP A 209 3.47 13.11 -27.19
C ASP A 209 4.75 13.86 -26.71
N GLU A 210 5.63 14.23 -27.65
CA GLU A 210 6.90 14.90 -27.30
C GLU A 210 6.70 16.26 -26.62
N THR A 211 5.67 17.02 -27.03
CA THR A 211 5.37 18.35 -26.47
C THR A 211 4.82 18.21 -25.04
N GLU A 212 3.86 17.31 -24.85
CA GLU A 212 3.30 17.00 -23.54
C GLU A 212 4.38 16.46 -22.57
N ALA A 213 5.26 15.57 -23.07
CA ALA A 213 6.34 15.00 -22.27
C ALA A 213 7.32 16.08 -21.80
N ALA A 214 7.71 17.00 -22.68
CA ALA A 214 8.60 18.11 -22.34
C ALA A 214 7.95 19.07 -21.34
N ALA A 215 6.68 19.44 -21.56
CA ALA A 215 5.93 20.32 -20.67
C ALA A 215 5.75 19.69 -19.29
N LEU A 216 5.39 18.40 -19.22
CA LEU A 216 5.23 17.69 -17.94
C LEU A 216 6.56 17.55 -17.20
N ALA A 217 7.66 17.25 -17.91
CA ALA A 217 8.99 17.16 -17.31
C ALA A 217 9.40 18.50 -16.67
N ALA A 218 9.17 19.62 -17.37
CA ALA A 218 9.46 20.96 -16.86
C ALA A 218 8.62 21.30 -15.62
N GLU A 219 7.33 21.01 -15.65
CA GLU A 219 6.41 21.26 -14.52
C GLU A 219 6.75 20.39 -13.31
N VAL A 220 7.04 19.09 -13.50
CA VAL A 220 7.49 18.21 -12.44
C VAL A 220 8.80 18.72 -11.83
N ALA A 221 9.76 19.13 -12.64
CA ALA A 221 11.04 19.65 -12.16
C ALA A 221 10.85 20.93 -11.34
N ALA A 222 10.04 21.88 -11.82
CA ALA A 222 9.74 23.12 -11.09
C ALA A 222 9.08 22.87 -9.73
N ARG A 223 8.12 21.95 -9.66
CA ARG A 223 7.43 21.60 -8.42
C ARG A 223 8.28 20.79 -7.45
N LEU A 224 9.30 20.09 -7.94
CA LEU A 224 10.22 19.31 -7.10
C LEU A 224 11.35 20.17 -6.52
N GLU A 225 11.61 21.36 -7.05
CA GLU A 225 12.71 22.22 -6.59
C GLU A 225 12.66 22.56 -5.07
N PRO A 226 11.50 22.76 -4.42
CA PRO A 226 11.43 22.94 -2.97
C PRO A 226 11.93 21.74 -2.14
N TYR A 227 12.05 20.57 -2.75
CA TYR A 227 12.52 19.34 -2.11
C TYR A 227 13.97 19.01 -2.44
N ARG A 228 14.73 19.97 -2.99
CA ARG A 228 16.14 19.81 -3.26
C ARG A 228 16.96 19.96 -1.98
N GLU A 229 17.78 18.96 -1.71
CA GLU A 229 18.74 18.93 -0.60
C GLU A 229 20.15 18.72 -1.19
N GLY A 230 20.90 19.80 -1.38
CA GLY A 230 22.22 19.74 -2.03
C GLY A 230 22.12 19.28 -3.50
N ASP A 231 22.70 18.16 -3.83
CA ASP A 231 22.79 17.60 -5.19
C ASP A 231 21.67 16.61 -5.53
N HIS A 232 20.73 16.36 -4.63
CA HIS A 232 19.65 15.41 -4.83
C HIS A 232 18.28 15.95 -4.38
N LEU A 233 17.23 15.25 -4.77
CA LEU A 233 15.86 15.46 -4.28
C LEU A 233 15.60 14.54 -3.08
N SER A 234 14.86 15.05 -2.09
CA SER A 234 14.50 14.29 -0.90
C SER A 234 13.07 14.63 -0.48
N LEU A 235 12.12 13.74 -0.77
CA LEU A 235 10.70 13.95 -0.57
C LEU A 235 10.17 13.12 0.61
N PRO A 236 9.40 13.70 1.52
CA PRO A 236 8.78 12.93 2.58
C PRO A 236 7.78 11.91 2.02
N ARG A 237 7.72 10.76 2.67
CA ARG A 237 6.71 9.71 2.48
C ARG A 237 6.15 9.35 3.85
N THR A 238 4.86 9.36 3.96
CA THR A 238 4.17 9.07 5.23
C THR A 238 3.14 7.98 5.03
N LEU A 239 3.19 6.97 5.87
CA LEU A 239 2.18 5.94 6.00
C LEU A 239 1.46 6.09 7.34
N VAL A 240 0.27 5.54 7.42
CA VAL A 240 -0.45 5.28 8.67
C VAL A 240 -0.45 3.78 8.90
N LEU A 241 0.17 3.34 9.97
CA LEU A 241 0.05 1.98 10.50
C LEU A 241 -1.08 1.97 11.52
N VAL A 242 -2.01 1.05 11.39
CA VAL A 242 -2.99 0.76 12.44
C VAL A 242 -2.82 -0.67 12.90
N THR A 243 -2.67 -0.86 14.19
CA THR A 243 -2.68 -2.17 14.84
C THR A 243 -3.88 -2.27 15.77
N ALA A 244 -4.48 -3.46 15.85
CA ALA A 244 -5.64 -3.69 16.72
C ALA A 244 -5.76 -5.18 17.08
N ARG A 245 -6.72 -5.49 17.94
CA ARG A 245 -7.14 -6.85 18.30
C ARG A 245 -8.60 -7.11 17.95
N ARG A 246 -8.91 -8.39 17.75
CA ARG A 246 -10.31 -8.84 17.58
C ARG A 246 -11.16 -8.52 18.80
#